data_95c4859229d6bed9ee10c09eb0c3cd89
#
_entry.id   95c4859229d6bed9ee10c09eb0c3cd89
#
_cell.length_a   1.000
_cell.length_b   1.000
_cell.length_c   1.000
_cell.angle_alpha   90.00
_cell.angle_beta   90.00
_cell.angle_gamma   90.00
#
_symmetry.space_group_name_H-M   'P 1'
#
loop_
_entity.id
_entity.type
_entity.pdbx_description
1 polymer ?
#
loop_
_entity_poly.entity_id
_entity_poly.type
_entity_poly.pdbx_seq_one_letter_code
_entity_poly.pdbx_strand_id
1 'polypeptide(L)'
;MKRLRFLSAQPAIDYYSWQVEVYIHNFISPGYKANHIDIVAGYQEDIPESWIKLQKRFPKARFFFYEDTMGECKYLPAIQGHLLKKHFKAHPYLKRDAIFFHDADFLFTKYFDFSKFLHDDIWYFSDTISYIGYDYIMSKGEEILDAMCETVGIDKDVIKNNQKNSGGAQKLFKNIDHEYWEQVEEYSLKLYDVLMDKQHVKKDGDQYPIQAWTASMWAELWMGWKLGHSVVVPSEFDFCWATCPISRWESVNFFHNAGVMNDKSGMFCKAKYMDKYPFKEDLNVVPERCSYMYYKLLKSIDTCLE
;
A
#
# COMPACT_ATOMS: atom_id res chain seq x y z
N MET A 1 7.29 23.66 6.82
CA MET A 1 6.66 22.68 5.88
C MET A 1 7.59 21.48 5.77
N LYS A 2 7.07 20.28 5.99
CA LYS A 2 7.84 19.04 5.85
C LYS A 2 8.15 18.77 4.38
N ARG A 3 9.28 18.12 4.10
CA ARG A 3 9.62 17.67 2.75
C ARG A 3 8.79 16.43 2.43
N LEU A 4 8.07 16.45 1.30
CA LEU A 4 7.32 15.30 0.81
C LEU A 4 8.25 14.26 0.17
N ARG A 5 8.03 12.98 0.48
CA ARG A 5 8.60 11.82 -0.19
C ARG A 5 7.52 10.84 -0.56
N PHE A 6 7.66 10.24 -1.72
CA PHE A 6 6.88 9.09 -2.17
C PHE A 6 7.66 7.83 -1.84
N LEU A 7 7.09 6.92 -1.11
CA LEU A 7 7.78 5.72 -0.61
C LEU A 7 6.97 4.48 -0.92
N SER A 8 7.60 3.49 -1.53
CA SER A 8 7.06 2.13 -1.66
C SER A 8 8.03 1.11 -1.10
N ALA A 9 7.51 -0.01 -0.58
CA ALA A 9 8.30 -1.10 -0.05
C ALA A 9 7.73 -2.45 -0.51
N GLN A 10 8.56 -3.30 -1.13
CA GLN A 10 8.15 -4.55 -1.75
C GLN A 10 9.33 -5.54 -1.88
N PRO A 11 9.07 -6.84 -2.13
CA PRO A 11 10.11 -7.77 -2.53
C PRO A 11 10.79 -7.37 -3.83
N ALA A 12 12.11 -7.58 -3.93
CA ALA A 12 12.88 -7.36 -5.15
C ALA A 12 12.73 -8.55 -6.12
N ILE A 13 11.51 -8.78 -6.62
CA ILE A 13 11.21 -9.80 -7.62
C ILE A 13 10.63 -9.17 -8.89
N ASP A 14 10.64 -9.90 -10.01
CA ASP A 14 10.21 -9.38 -11.32
C ASP A 14 8.76 -8.90 -11.32
N TYR A 15 7.88 -9.56 -10.55
CA TYR A 15 6.49 -9.12 -10.38
C TYR A 15 6.34 -7.67 -9.92
N TYR A 16 7.21 -7.20 -9.05
CA TYR A 16 7.15 -5.81 -8.58
C TYR A 16 7.97 -4.86 -9.45
N SER A 17 9.02 -5.35 -10.14
CA SER A 17 9.88 -4.48 -10.94
C SER A 17 9.11 -3.73 -12.03
N TRP A 18 8.25 -4.40 -12.80
CA TRP A 18 7.46 -3.75 -13.83
C TRP A 18 6.39 -2.79 -13.26
N GLN A 19 5.81 -3.11 -12.10
CA GLN A 19 4.87 -2.20 -11.42
C GLN A 19 5.58 -0.93 -10.95
N VAL A 20 6.79 -1.07 -10.43
CA VAL A 20 7.66 0.05 -10.05
C VAL A 20 7.98 0.92 -11.27
N GLU A 21 8.33 0.33 -12.42
CA GLU A 21 8.55 1.09 -13.65
C GLU A 21 7.29 1.89 -14.04
N VAL A 22 6.12 1.28 -13.99
CA VAL A 22 4.84 1.92 -14.33
C VAL A 22 4.57 3.13 -13.42
N TYR A 23 4.69 2.98 -12.10
CA TYR A 23 4.38 4.11 -11.23
C TYR A 23 5.44 5.22 -11.30
N ILE A 24 6.72 4.92 -11.52
CA ILE A 24 7.74 5.97 -11.72
C ILE A 24 7.40 6.82 -12.94
N HIS A 25 7.02 6.20 -14.05
CA HIS A 25 6.56 6.92 -15.24
C HIS A 25 5.33 7.77 -14.95
N ASN A 26 4.34 7.21 -14.22
CA ASN A 26 3.15 7.95 -13.82
C ASN A 26 3.48 9.17 -12.94
N PHE A 27 4.41 9.06 -12.01
CA PHE A 27 4.74 10.17 -11.09
C PHE A 27 5.51 11.29 -11.80
N ILE A 28 6.42 10.94 -12.69
CA ILE A 28 7.22 11.94 -13.41
C ILE A 28 6.37 12.71 -14.44
N SER A 29 5.42 12.04 -15.08
CA SER A 29 4.57 12.63 -16.14
C SER A 29 3.79 13.87 -15.70
N PRO A 30 3.08 13.93 -14.56
CA PRO A 30 2.41 15.12 -14.09
C PRO A 30 3.33 16.16 -13.43
N GLY A 31 4.63 15.85 -13.25
CA GLY A 31 5.62 16.83 -12.79
C GLY A 31 6.22 16.58 -11.40
N TYR A 32 6.00 15.43 -10.76
CA TYR A 32 6.72 15.12 -9.54
C TYR A 32 8.21 14.89 -9.81
N LYS A 33 9.05 15.32 -8.87
CA LYS A 33 10.49 15.19 -9.02
C LYS A 33 10.94 13.76 -8.66
N ALA A 34 11.64 13.11 -9.58
CA ALA A 34 12.10 11.73 -9.37
C ALA A 34 12.97 11.56 -8.10
N ASN A 35 13.72 12.57 -7.66
CA ASN A 35 14.51 12.53 -6.44
C ASN A 35 13.68 12.61 -5.13
N HIS A 36 12.37 12.68 -5.23
CA HIS A 36 11.43 12.52 -4.12
C HIS A 36 10.84 11.11 -4.05
N ILE A 37 11.15 10.23 -5.01
CA ILE A 37 10.68 8.85 -5.08
C ILE A 37 11.72 7.95 -4.43
N ASP A 38 11.33 7.27 -3.36
CA ASP A 38 12.12 6.29 -2.63
C ASP A 38 11.53 4.90 -2.86
N ILE A 39 12.30 4.01 -3.41
CA ILE A 39 11.94 2.64 -3.71
C ILE A 39 12.74 1.72 -2.79
N VAL A 40 12.06 1.07 -1.85
CA VAL A 40 12.66 0.12 -0.93
C VAL A 40 12.34 -1.29 -1.40
N ALA A 41 13.37 -2.10 -1.64
CA ALA A 41 13.20 -3.44 -2.16
C ALA A 41 14.00 -4.47 -1.35
N GLY A 42 13.32 -5.57 -0.97
CA GLY A 42 13.90 -6.67 -0.21
C GLY A 42 14.40 -7.78 -1.11
N TYR A 43 15.67 -8.16 -1.01
CA TYR A 43 16.25 -9.29 -1.74
C TYR A 43 16.65 -10.42 -0.79
N GLN A 44 16.66 -11.67 -1.25
CA GLN A 44 17.04 -12.84 -0.45
C GLN A 44 18.52 -13.24 -0.66
N GLU A 45 18.92 -13.48 -1.88
CA GLU A 45 20.30 -13.87 -2.22
C GLU A 45 21.00 -12.72 -2.92
N ASP A 46 20.54 -12.37 -4.12
CA ASP A 46 21.09 -11.31 -4.95
C ASP A 46 20.00 -10.34 -5.40
N ILE A 47 20.41 -9.12 -5.75
CA ILE A 47 19.49 -8.14 -6.34
C ILE A 47 19.25 -8.54 -7.79
N PRO A 48 18.00 -8.84 -8.21
CA PRO A 48 17.70 -9.26 -9.57
C PRO A 48 18.11 -8.22 -10.61
N GLU A 49 18.51 -8.69 -11.81
CA GLU A 49 18.97 -7.82 -12.88
C GLU A 49 17.92 -6.77 -13.31
N SER A 50 16.63 -7.13 -13.26
CA SER A 50 15.52 -6.22 -13.53
C SER A 50 15.57 -4.96 -12.65
N TRP A 51 15.89 -5.11 -11.37
CA TRP A 51 16.01 -4.00 -10.43
C TRP A 51 17.25 -3.15 -10.68
N ILE A 52 18.36 -3.76 -11.10
CA ILE A 52 19.56 -3.04 -11.52
C ILE A 52 19.30 -2.24 -12.80
N LYS A 53 18.57 -2.79 -13.76
CA LYS A 53 18.11 -2.07 -14.97
C LYS A 53 17.25 -0.86 -14.62
N LEU A 54 16.28 -1.01 -13.71
CA LEU A 54 15.42 0.09 -13.24
C LEU A 54 16.24 1.20 -12.58
N GLN A 55 17.16 0.87 -11.68
CA GLN A 55 18.02 1.85 -11.03
C GLN A 55 18.88 2.64 -12.06
N LYS A 56 19.39 1.96 -13.07
CA LYS A 56 20.13 2.61 -14.18
C LYS A 56 19.22 3.50 -15.04
N ARG A 57 17.99 3.06 -15.31
CA ARG A 57 17.01 3.81 -16.12
C ARG A 57 16.52 5.07 -15.42
N PHE A 58 16.37 5.03 -14.11
CA PHE A 58 15.87 6.13 -13.29
C PHE A 58 16.90 6.65 -12.28
N PRO A 59 18.05 7.19 -12.72
CA PRO A 59 19.18 7.52 -11.83
C PRO A 59 18.88 8.65 -10.84
N LYS A 60 17.77 9.36 -11.01
CA LYS A 60 17.31 10.40 -10.07
C LYS A 60 16.34 9.86 -9.02
N ALA A 61 15.66 8.73 -9.25
CA ALA A 61 14.90 8.03 -8.22
C ALA A 61 15.86 7.31 -7.28
N ARG A 62 15.47 7.14 -6.04
CA ARG A 62 16.35 6.59 -5.02
C ARG A 62 15.94 5.15 -4.72
N PHE A 63 16.80 4.21 -5.12
CA PHE A 63 16.62 2.78 -4.86
C PHE A 63 17.43 2.37 -3.63
N PHE A 64 16.77 1.65 -2.72
CA PHE A 64 17.36 1.13 -1.48
C PHE A 64 17.08 -0.37 -1.42
N PHE A 65 18.15 -1.15 -1.36
CA PHE A 65 18.06 -2.60 -1.30
C PHE A 65 18.47 -3.09 0.08
N TYR A 66 17.63 -3.94 0.68
CA TYR A 66 17.88 -4.56 1.96
C TYR A 66 17.71 -6.06 1.84
N GLU A 67 18.57 -6.81 2.52
CA GLU A 67 18.40 -8.24 2.64
C GLU A 67 17.08 -8.55 3.38
N ASP A 68 16.25 -9.42 2.80
CA ASP A 68 15.05 -9.95 3.43
C ASP A 68 15.46 -11.07 4.39
N THR A 69 15.40 -10.77 5.67
CA THR A 69 15.76 -11.71 6.75
C THR A 69 14.55 -12.27 7.48
N MET A 70 13.34 -12.13 6.93
CA MET A 70 12.11 -12.66 7.55
C MET A 70 12.05 -14.20 7.51
N GLY A 71 12.80 -14.86 6.61
CA GLY A 71 12.72 -16.29 6.40
C GLY A 71 11.38 -16.73 5.82
N GLU A 72 10.95 -17.95 6.13
CA GLU A 72 9.62 -18.45 5.72
C GLU A 72 8.53 -17.74 6.49
N CYS A 73 7.94 -16.71 5.86
CA CYS A 73 6.85 -15.93 6.44
C CYS A 73 5.51 -16.32 5.82
N LYS A 74 4.54 -16.68 6.67
CA LYS A 74 3.18 -17.01 6.22
C LYS A 74 2.37 -15.79 5.75
N TYR A 75 2.76 -14.60 6.16
CA TYR A 75 2.08 -13.35 5.87
C TYR A 75 2.99 -12.39 5.09
N LEU A 76 2.99 -12.53 3.77
CA LEU A 76 3.86 -11.76 2.87
C LEU A 76 3.76 -10.23 3.01
N PRO A 77 2.59 -9.60 3.28
CA PRO A 77 2.52 -8.15 3.43
C PRO A 77 3.34 -7.59 4.60
N ALA A 78 3.71 -8.41 5.61
CA ALA A 78 4.57 -7.97 6.70
C ALA A 78 5.97 -7.54 6.23
N ILE A 79 6.39 -7.94 5.02
CA ILE A 79 7.66 -7.50 4.44
C ILE A 79 7.77 -5.97 4.32
N GLN A 80 6.66 -5.27 4.15
CA GLN A 80 6.68 -3.80 4.10
C GLN A 80 7.21 -3.23 5.43
N GLY A 81 6.64 -3.62 6.57
CA GLY A 81 7.11 -3.22 7.90
C GLY A 81 8.57 -3.61 8.13
N HIS A 82 8.94 -4.85 7.76
CA HIS A 82 10.30 -5.36 7.87
C HIS A 82 11.33 -4.51 7.14
N LEU A 83 11.06 -4.17 5.89
CA LEU A 83 11.95 -3.35 5.07
C LEU A 83 11.98 -1.90 5.54
N LEU A 84 10.83 -1.34 5.92
CA LEU A 84 10.73 0.04 6.37
C LEU A 84 11.42 0.24 7.73
N LYS A 85 11.35 -0.73 8.64
CA LYS A 85 12.15 -0.74 9.87
C LYS A 85 13.65 -0.57 9.55
N LYS A 86 14.19 -1.36 8.63
CA LYS A 86 15.59 -1.27 8.20
C LYS A 86 15.90 0.08 7.55
N HIS A 87 15.00 0.53 6.66
CA HIS A 87 15.17 1.77 5.94
C HIS A 87 15.18 3.01 6.85
N PHE A 88 14.22 3.11 7.77
CA PHE A 88 14.17 4.24 8.71
C PHE A 88 15.31 4.19 9.74
N LYS A 89 15.79 3.01 10.11
CA LYS A 89 16.98 2.86 10.96
C LYS A 89 18.25 3.36 10.26
N ALA A 90 18.41 3.05 8.97
CA ALA A 90 19.54 3.53 8.16
C ALA A 90 19.43 5.03 7.81
N HIS A 91 18.21 5.58 7.80
CA HIS A 91 17.91 6.95 7.37
C HIS A 91 17.05 7.71 8.41
N PRO A 92 17.56 7.97 9.63
CA PRO A 92 16.75 8.54 10.73
C PRO A 92 16.26 9.97 10.43
N TYR A 93 16.82 10.65 9.43
CA TYR A 93 16.35 11.96 8.99
C TYR A 93 14.93 11.92 8.38
N LEU A 94 14.46 10.76 7.92
CA LEU A 94 13.11 10.56 7.36
C LEU A 94 12.00 10.90 8.37
N LYS A 95 12.27 10.80 9.67
CA LYS A 95 11.33 11.23 10.73
C LYS A 95 10.89 12.69 10.56
N ARG A 96 11.71 13.55 9.94
CA ARG A 96 11.40 14.98 9.71
C ARG A 96 10.62 15.22 8.41
N ASP A 97 10.54 14.23 7.53
CA ASP A 97 9.86 14.33 6.24
C ASP A 97 8.37 13.91 6.39
N ALA A 98 7.56 14.27 5.42
CA ALA A 98 6.23 13.72 5.23
C ALA A 98 6.32 12.60 4.20
N ILE A 99 5.90 11.40 4.57
CA ILE A 99 6.06 10.18 3.79
C ILE A 99 4.71 9.77 3.20
N PHE A 100 4.54 9.93 1.89
CA PHE A 100 3.42 9.34 1.18
C PHE A 100 3.75 7.91 0.82
N PHE A 101 3.25 6.97 1.63
CA PHE A 101 3.46 5.54 1.47
C PHE A 101 2.35 4.95 0.59
N HIS A 102 2.75 4.14 -0.39
CA HIS A 102 1.85 3.52 -1.37
C HIS A 102 2.38 2.16 -1.84
N ASP A 103 1.50 1.32 -2.35
CA ASP A 103 1.87 0.07 -3.00
C ASP A 103 2.48 0.29 -4.39
N ALA A 104 3.20 -0.71 -4.92
CA ALA A 104 3.83 -0.63 -6.24
C ALA A 104 2.84 -0.49 -7.41
N ASP A 105 1.59 -0.86 -7.21
CA ASP A 105 0.51 -0.80 -8.20
C ASP A 105 -0.42 0.43 -8.05
N PHE A 106 0.08 1.44 -7.37
CA PHE A 106 -0.58 2.73 -7.20
C PHE A 106 -0.27 3.69 -8.37
N LEU A 107 -1.25 4.51 -8.77
CA LEU A 107 -1.08 5.62 -9.71
C LEU A 107 -1.79 6.89 -9.22
N PHE A 108 -1.24 8.04 -9.60
CA PHE A 108 -2.00 9.28 -9.61
C PHE A 108 -2.89 9.34 -10.85
N THR A 109 -4.16 9.71 -10.70
CA THR A 109 -5.05 9.95 -11.83
C THR A 109 -4.76 11.30 -12.50
N LYS A 110 -4.23 12.24 -11.73
CA LYS A 110 -3.81 13.60 -12.12
C LYS A 110 -2.81 14.15 -11.11
N TYR A 111 -2.20 15.29 -11.38
CA TYR A 111 -1.36 15.98 -10.38
C TYR A 111 -2.17 16.29 -9.12
N PHE A 112 -1.61 15.96 -7.96
CA PHE A 112 -2.18 16.21 -6.65
C PHE A 112 -1.26 17.11 -5.83
N ASP A 113 -1.78 18.26 -5.37
CA ASP A 113 -1.02 19.19 -4.53
C ASP A 113 -1.13 18.79 -3.06
N PHE A 114 -0.04 18.29 -2.51
CA PHE A 114 0.08 17.92 -1.11
C PHE A 114 0.29 19.10 -0.16
N SER A 115 0.49 20.33 -0.65
CA SER A 115 0.97 21.46 0.16
C SER A 115 0.14 21.67 1.42
N LYS A 116 -1.20 21.63 1.33
CA LYS A 116 -2.10 21.84 2.47
C LYS A 116 -2.00 20.75 3.56
N PHE A 117 -1.45 19.59 3.22
CA PHE A 117 -1.31 18.45 4.13
C PHE A 117 0.08 18.37 4.81
N LEU A 118 0.98 19.32 4.54
CA LEU A 118 2.38 19.29 5.02
C LEU A 118 2.65 20.24 6.18
N HIS A 119 1.63 20.96 6.69
CA HIS A 119 1.79 22.03 7.69
C HIS A 119 1.47 21.60 9.12
N ASP A 120 0.88 20.43 9.30
CA ASP A 120 0.49 19.84 10.59
C ASP A 120 1.18 18.49 10.83
N ASP A 121 0.84 17.83 11.93
CA ASP A 121 1.32 16.51 12.30
C ASP A 121 0.24 15.42 12.11
N ILE A 122 -0.90 15.76 11.49
CA ILE A 122 -1.99 14.82 11.22
C ILE A 122 -1.59 13.86 10.10
N TRP A 123 -1.88 12.59 10.26
CA TRP A 123 -1.77 11.60 9.20
C TRP A 123 -3.02 11.61 8.30
N TYR A 124 -2.83 11.49 7.01
CA TYR A 124 -3.93 11.50 6.03
C TYR A 124 -3.93 10.22 5.23
N PHE A 125 -5.01 9.46 5.32
CA PHE A 125 -5.12 8.15 4.71
C PHE A 125 -6.30 8.09 3.73
N SER A 126 -6.21 7.19 2.74
CA SER A 126 -7.31 6.87 1.83
C SER A 126 -8.42 6.12 2.55
N ASP A 127 -9.66 6.27 2.08
CA ASP A 127 -10.84 5.63 2.66
C ASP A 127 -10.80 4.10 2.47
N THR A 128 -10.74 3.39 3.58
CA THR A 128 -10.83 1.94 3.66
C THR A 128 -11.80 1.49 4.76
N ILE A 129 -12.64 2.41 5.23
CA ILE A 129 -13.55 2.24 6.37
C ILE A 129 -14.43 0.99 6.20
N SER A 130 -14.87 0.73 4.96
CA SER A 130 -15.79 -0.37 4.65
C SER A 130 -15.22 -1.77 4.89
N TYR A 131 -13.90 -1.92 5.02
CA TYR A 131 -13.26 -3.23 5.16
C TYR A 131 -12.15 -3.31 6.21
N ILE A 132 -11.83 -2.20 6.92
CA ILE A 132 -10.95 -2.21 8.10
C ILE A 132 -11.53 -1.45 9.29
N GLY A 133 -12.68 -0.79 9.15
CA GLY A 133 -13.30 0.00 10.21
C GLY A 133 -13.92 -0.85 11.32
N TYR A 134 -14.27 -0.19 12.42
CA TYR A 134 -14.93 -0.80 13.58
C TYR A 134 -16.16 -1.60 13.19
N ASP A 135 -17.09 -0.99 12.41
CA ASP A 135 -18.33 -1.63 12.03
C ASP A 135 -18.11 -2.88 11.18
N TYR A 136 -17.09 -2.87 10.30
CA TYR A 136 -16.72 -4.06 9.54
C TYR A 136 -16.26 -5.20 10.47
N ILE A 137 -15.36 -4.91 11.42
CA ILE A 137 -14.86 -5.94 12.34
C ILE A 137 -16.01 -6.48 13.20
N MET A 138 -16.86 -5.59 13.72
CA MET A 138 -18.06 -5.96 14.50
C MET A 138 -19.05 -6.81 13.70
N SER A 139 -19.16 -6.59 12.39
CA SER A 139 -20.00 -7.43 11.53
C SER A 139 -19.47 -8.86 11.42
N LYS A 140 -18.18 -9.09 11.68
CA LYS A 140 -17.55 -10.41 11.67
C LYS A 140 -17.64 -11.13 13.02
N GLY A 141 -17.66 -10.37 14.12
CA GLY A 141 -17.84 -10.87 15.49
C GLY A 141 -17.17 -9.96 16.50
N GLU A 142 -17.84 -9.70 17.63
CA GLU A 142 -17.27 -8.89 18.70
C GLU A 142 -16.02 -9.55 19.31
N GLU A 143 -16.02 -10.86 19.42
CA GLU A 143 -14.90 -11.67 19.90
C GLU A 143 -13.65 -11.55 19.01
N ILE A 144 -13.81 -11.22 17.72
CA ILE A 144 -12.70 -10.94 16.81
C ILE A 144 -12.10 -9.58 17.16
N LEU A 145 -12.93 -8.56 17.34
CA LEU A 145 -12.47 -7.24 17.76
C LEU A 145 -11.74 -7.30 19.10
N ASP A 146 -12.32 -8.02 20.08
CA ASP A 146 -11.71 -8.19 21.41
C ASP A 146 -10.32 -8.84 21.31
N ALA A 147 -10.19 -9.92 20.55
CA ALA A 147 -8.91 -10.61 20.35
C ALA A 147 -7.87 -9.72 19.63
N MET A 148 -8.31 -8.94 18.63
CA MET A 148 -7.44 -7.97 17.94
C MET A 148 -6.99 -6.87 18.89
N CYS A 149 -7.89 -6.29 19.69
CA CYS A 149 -7.57 -5.24 20.65
C CYS A 149 -6.61 -5.73 21.73
N GLU A 150 -6.83 -6.96 22.26
CA GLU A 150 -5.92 -7.60 23.22
C GLU A 150 -4.52 -7.80 22.61
N THR A 151 -4.46 -8.28 21.36
CA THR A 151 -3.20 -8.53 20.64
C THR A 151 -2.37 -7.26 20.50
N VAL A 152 -2.97 -6.16 20.11
CA VAL A 152 -2.27 -4.87 19.92
C VAL A 152 -2.08 -4.13 21.25
N GLY A 153 -2.90 -4.44 22.25
CA GLY A 153 -2.95 -3.68 23.51
C GLY A 153 -3.51 -2.27 23.31
N ILE A 154 -4.64 -2.18 22.62
CA ILE A 154 -5.37 -0.93 22.36
C ILE A 154 -6.81 -1.04 22.86
N ASP A 155 -7.35 0.06 23.39
CA ASP A 155 -8.73 0.08 23.88
C ASP A 155 -9.74 0.04 22.71
N LYS A 156 -10.78 -0.79 22.85
CA LYS A 156 -11.89 -0.92 21.89
C LYS A 156 -12.57 0.43 21.61
N ASP A 157 -12.69 1.28 22.62
CA ASP A 157 -13.30 2.60 22.47
C ASP A 157 -12.46 3.52 21.57
N VAL A 158 -11.14 3.37 21.54
CA VAL A 158 -10.29 4.09 20.58
C VAL A 158 -10.68 3.72 19.15
N ILE A 159 -10.84 2.43 18.86
CA ILE A 159 -11.23 1.95 17.53
C ILE A 159 -12.62 2.46 17.16
N LYS A 160 -13.58 2.33 18.08
CA LYS A 160 -14.96 2.78 17.88
C LYS A 160 -15.07 4.28 17.61
N ASN A 161 -14.39 5.09 18.43
CA ASN A 161 -14.44 6.54 18.32
C ASN A 161 -13.75 7.05 17.05
N ASN A 162 -12.81 6.26 16.49
CA ASN A 162 -12.10 6.56 15.25
C ASN A 162 -12.67 5.82 14.01
N GLN A 163 -13.86 5.25 14.06
CA GLN A 163 -14.51 4.56 12.94
C GLN A 163 -14.37 5.34 11.61
N LYS A 164 -14.65 6.65 11.62
CA LYS A 164 -14.60 7.51 10.42
C LYS A 164 -13.19 7.80 9.92
N ASN A 165 -12.18 7.45 10.70
CA ASN A 165 -10.76 7.65 10.41
C ASN A 165 -10.03 6.32 10.13
N SER A 166 -10.79 5.25 9.89
CA SER A 166 -10.24 3.93 9.56
C SER A 166 -9.77 3.89 8.10
N GLY A 167 -8.71 4.62 7.83
CA GLY A 167 -8.08 4.72 6.52
C GLY A 167 -6.89 3.78 6.35
N GLY A 168 -6.52 3.57 5.10
CA GLY A 168 -5.40 2.71 4.71
C GLY A 168 -5.01 2.92 3.25
N ALA A 169 -4.57 1.88 2.56
CA ALA A 169 -4.15 1.86 1.16
C ALA A 169 -3.04 2.91 0.85
N GLN A 170 -3.36 4.17 0.60
CA GLN A 170 -2.39 5.25 0.45
C GLN A 170 -2.36 6.08 1.73
N LYS A 171 -1.17 6.40 2.24
CA LYS A 171 -0.99 6.94 3.59
C LYS A 171 0.07 8.03 3.60
N LEU A 172 -0.28 9.22 4.08
CA LEU A 172 0.67 10.30 4.35
C LEU A 172 1.02 10.30 5.83
N PHE A 173 2.15 9.73 6.15
CA PHE A 173 2.71 9.67 7.49
C PHE A 173 3.57 10.87 7.81
N LYS A 174 3.65 11.21 9.10
CA LYS A 174 4.55 12.24 9.65
C LYS A 174 5.07 11.79 11.01
N ASN A 175 6.30 12.19 11.31
CA ASN A 175 6.95 11.93 12.61
C ASN A 175 7.06 10.45 12.97
N ILE A 176 7.23 9.58 11.95
CA ILE A 176 7.47 8.14 12.14
C ILE A 176 8.96 7.82 12.09
N ASP A 177 9.36 6.76 12.76
CA ASP A 177 10.74 6.25 12.83
C ASP A 177 10.79 4.73 12.69
N HIS A 178 11.96 4.15 12.91
CA HIS A 178 12.15 2.70 12.80
C HIS A 178 11.43 1.92 13.90
N GLU A 179 11.25 2.50 15.10
CA GLU A 179 10.56 1.84 16.22
C GLU A 179 9.06 1.67 15.92
N TYR A 180 8.46 2.65 15.23
CA TYR A 180 7.09 2.49 14.72
C TYR A 180 6.98 1.31 13.75
N TRP A 181 7.89 1.22 12.76
CA TRP A 181 7.86 0.14 11.78
C TRP A 181 8.20 -1.22 12.37
N GLU A 182 9.02 -1.28 13.41
CA GLU A 182 9.29 -2.51 14.16
C GLU A 182 8.00 -3.04 14.83
N GLN A 183 7.22 -2.15 15.45
CA GLN A 183 5.93 -2.51 16.02
C GLN A 183 4.91 -2.89 14.95
N VAL A 184 4.87 -2.18 13.82
CA VAL A 184 4.00 -2.54 12.70
C VAL A 184 4.31 -3.94 12.17
N GLU A 185 5.57 -4.29 11.98
CA GLU A 185 5.98 -5.65 11.59
C GLU A 185 5.50 -6.69 12.60
N GLU A 186 5.79 -6.48 13.88
CA GLU A 186 5.41 -7.39 14.96
C GLU A 186 3.91 -7.61 15.04
N TYR A 187 3.13 -6.52 15.06
CA TYR A 187 1.68 -6.62 15.19
C TYR A 187 0.97 -7.05 13.92
N SER A 188 1.57 -6.82 12.75
CA SER A 188 1.05 -7.39 11.50
C SER A 188 1.04 -8.91 11.53
N LEU A 189 2.11 -9.52 12.01
CA LEU A 189 2.24 -10.97 12.13
C LEU A 189 1.29 -11.53 13.19
N LYS A 190 1.26 -10.92 14.38
CA LYS A 190 0.38 -11.34 15.47
C LYS A 190 -1.10 -11.24 15.11
N LEU A 191 -1.50 -10.12 14.49
CA LEU A 191 -2.88 -9.94 14.03
C LEU A 191 -3.25 -10.95 12.96
N TYR A 192 -2.34 -11.21 12.00
CA TYR A 192 -2.58 -12.24 11.00
C TYR A 192 -2.84 -13.60 11.61
N ASP A 193 -2.01 -14.04 12.57
CA ASP A 193 -2.17 -15.32 13.25
C ASP A 193 -3.52 -15.41 13.99
N VAL A 194 -3.87 -14.37 14.76
CA VAL A 194 -5.16 -14.30 15.46
C VAL A 194 -6.34 -14.35 14.50
N LEU A 195 -6.25 -13.62 13.39
CA LEU A 195 -7.33 -13.59 12.39
C LEU A 195 -7.46 -14.92 11.65
N MET A 196 -6.36 -15.62 11.40
CA MET A 196 -6.38 -16.96 10.80
C MET A 196 -7.04 -17.98 11.75
N ASP A 197 -6.76 -17.90 13.04
CA ASP A 197 -7.44 -18.76 14.05
C ASP A 197 -8.94 -18.47 14.12
N LYS A 198 -9.35 -17.20 13.98
CA LYS A 198 -10.74 -16.74 14.05
C LYS A 198 -11.50 -16.84 12.71
N GLN A 199 -10.84 -17.15 11.60
CA GLN A 199 -11.50 -17.29 10.28
C GLN A 199 -12.65 -18.30 10.26
N HIS A 200 -12.62 -19.29 11.14
CA HIS A 200 -13.65 -20.32 11.25
C HIS A 200 -14.88 -19.89 12.06
N VAL A 201 -14.78 -18.77 12.79
CA VAL A 201 -15.91 -18.18 13.49
C VAL A 201 -16.78 -17.46 12.46
N LYS A 202 -17.74 -18.17 11.89
CA LYS A 202 -18.76 -17.58 11.00
C LYS A 202 -19.93 -17.13 11.86
N LYS A 203 -20.28 -15.85 11.75
CA LYS A 203 -21.55 -15.36 12.21
C LYS A 203 -22.66 -15.88 11.26
N ASP A 204 -23.78 -16.33 11.77
CA ASP A 204 -24.89 -16.78 10.94
C ASP A 204 -25.25 -15.71 9.89
N GLY A 205 -25.22 -16.08 8.61
CA GLY A 205 -25.50 -15.21 7.48
C GLY A 205 -24.29 -14.54 6.82
N ASP A 206 -23.08 -14.66 7.35
CA ASP A 206 -21.87 -14.11 6.73
C ASP A 206 -21.32 -15.06 5.65
N GLN A 207 -21.24 -14.57 4.40
CA GLN A 207 -20.68 -15.34 3.26
C GLN A 207 -19.15 -15.43 3.30
N TYR A 208 -18.48 -14.46 3.92
CA TYR A 208 -17.03 -14.32 3.88
C TYR A 208 -16.44 -14.11 5.27
N PRO A 209 -15.34 -14.78 5.60
CA PRO A 209 -14.59 -14.53 6.83
C PRO A 209 -14.01 -13.12 6.86
N ILE A 210 -13.50 -12.70 8.04
CA ILE A 210 -12.69 -11.46 8.12
C ILE A 210 -11.49 -11.54 7.19
N GLN A 211 -11.14 -10.41 6.57
CA GLN A 211 -10.03 -10.34 5.61
C GLN A 211 -8.68 -10.31 6.34
N ALA A 212 -8.17 -11.45 6.79
CA ALA A 212 -6.88 -11.54 7.48
C ALA A 212 -5.72 -10.95 6.67
N TRP A 213 -5.83 -10.90 5.35
CA TRP A 213 -4.86 -10.28 4.45
C TRP A 213 -4.60 -8.79 4.74
N THR A 214 -5.53 -8.09 5.37
CA THR A 214 -5.40 -6.67 5.74
C THR A 214 -4.75 -6.45 7.12
N ALA A 215 -4.17 -7.46 7.75
CA ALA A 215 -3.57 -7.38 9.08
C ALA A 215 -2.54 -6.25 9.21
N SER A 216 -1.70 -6.03 8.19
CA SER A 216 -0.74 -4.92 8.17
C SER A 216 -1.42 -3.54 8.18
N MET A 217 -2.57 -3.40 7.53
CA MET A 217 -3.32 -2.14 7.52
C MET A 217 -3.86 -1.80 8.92
N TRP A 218 -4.38 -2.80 9.65
CA TRP A 218 -4.77 -2.61 11.04
C TRP A 218 -3.57 -2.32 11.94
N ALA A 219 -2.45 -3.04 11.77
CA ALA A 219 -1.25 -2.79 12.55
C ALA A 219 -0.75 -1.35 12.37
N GLU A 220 -0.65 -0.85 11.14
CA GLU A 220 -0.23 0.51 10.84
C GLU A 220 -1.17 1.55 11.46
N LEU A 221 -2.47 1.38 11.28
CA LEU A 221 -3.47 2.34 11.77
C LEU A 221 -3.54 2.34 13.31
N TRP A 222 -3.67 1.16 13.92
CA TRP A 222 -3.87 1.03 15.36
C TRP A 222 -2.61 1.39 16.15
N MET A 223 -1.43 1.09 15.61
CA MET A 223 -0.17 1.56 16.20
C MET A 223 -0.06 3.08 16.16
N GLY A 224 -0.52 3.71 15.07
CA GLY A 224 -0.61 5.16 14.98
C GLY A 224 -1.47 5.74 16.11
N TRP A 225 -2.68 5.22 16.29
CA TRP A 225 -3.58 5.67 17.38
C TRP A 225 -3.01 5.38 18.77
N LYS A 226 -2.42 4.21 18.99
CA LYS A 226 -1.79 3.82 20.26
C LYS A 226 -0.64 4.75 20.64
N LEU A 227 0.09 5.26 19.66
CA LEU A 227 1.18 6.23 19.83
C LEU A 227 0.70 7.69 19.86
N GLY A 228 -0.61 7.93 19.81
CA GLY A 228 -1.22 9.25 19.94
C GLY A 228 -1.26 10.07 18.65
N HIS A 229 -1.03 9.45 17.49
CA HIS A 229 -1.18 10.15 16.21
C HIS A 229 -2.65 10.34 15.85
N SER A 230 -2.99 11.54 15.39
CA SER A 230 -4.28 11.82 14.77
C SER A 230 -4.28 11.36 13.33
N VAL A 231 -5.30 10.58 12.94
CA VAL A 231 -5.52 10.13 11.56
C VAL A 231 -6.81 10.74 11.03
N VAL A 232 -6.79 11.21 9.80
CA VAL A 232 -7.96 11.75 9.09
C VAL A 232 -8.07 11.11 7.72
N VAL A 233 -9.28 10.81 7.31
CA VAL A 233 -9.63 10.29 5.97
C VAL A 233 -10.33 11.40 5.19
N PRO A 234 -9.60 12.29 4.50
CA PRO A 234 -10.20 13.39 3.76
C PRO A 234 -10.65 12.92 2.36
N SER A 235 -11.68 13.55 1.83
CA SER A 235 -12.21 13.22 0.50
C SER A 235 -11.18 13.36 -0.62
N GLU A 236 -10.16 14.19 -0.44
CA GLU A 236 -9.07 14.36 -1.40
C GLU A 236 -8.14 13.14 -1.50
N PHE A 237 -8.13 12.26 -0.48
CA PHE A 237 -7.42 11.00 -0.49
C PHE A 237 -8.29 9.83 -0.97
N ASP A 238 -9.49 10.13 -1.46
CA ASP A 238 -10.34 9.12 -2.07
C ASP A 238 -9.70 8.57 -3.36
N PHE A 239 -9.99 7.31 -3.68
CA PHE A 239 -9.36 6.59 -4.77
C PHE A 239 -10.33 5.68 -5.52
N CYS A 240 -9.93 5.22 -6.68
CA CYS A 240 -10.67 4.22 -7.43
C CYS A 240 -9.86 2.92 -7.58
N TRP A 241 -10.60 1.81 -7.60
CA TRP A 241 -10.09 0.49 -7.90
C TRP A 241 -10.06 0.23 -9.41
N ALA A 242 -9.29 -0.76 -9.85
CA ALA A 242 -9.28 -1.24 -11.23
C ALA A 242 -10.68 -1.62 -11.75
N THR A 243 -11.54 -2.10 -10.87
CA THR A 243 -12.92 -2.53 -11.18
C THR A 243 -13.94 -1.39 -11.23
N CYS A 244 -13.60 -0.19 -10.79
CA CYS A 244 -14.50 0.96 -10.83
C CYS A 244 -14.85 1.38 -12.26
N PRO A 245 -16.05 2.00 -12.49
CA PRO A 245 -16.37 2.66 -13.74
C PRO A 245 -15.33 3.73 -14.10
N ILE A 246 -15.05 3.92 -15.37
CA ILE A 246 -14.05 4.88 -15.86
C ILE A 246 -14.33 6.33 -15.39
N SER A 247 -15.59 6.72 -15.21
CA SER A 247 -15.98 8.02 -14.66
C SER A 247 -15.40 8.29 -13.27
N ARG A 248 -15.11 7.24 -12.51
CA ARG A 248 -14.50 7.36 -11.19
C ARG A 248 -13.06 7.87 -11.28
N TRP A 249 -12.32 7.51 -12.33
CA TRP A 249 -10.95 7.99 -12.57
C TRP A 249 -10.84 9.52 -12.58
N GLU A 250 -11.80 10.19 -13.21
CA GLU A 250 -11.80 11.65 -13.31
C GLU A 250 -12.15 12.34 -11.98
N SER A 251 -12.94 11.67 -11.13
CA SER A 251 -13.47 12.24 -9.88
C SER A 251 -12.54 12.12 -8.68
N VAL A 252 -11.50 11.28 -8.74
CA VAL A 252 -10.54 11.04 -7.64
C VAL A 252 -9.11 11.42 -8.03
N ASN A 253 -8.21 11.46 -7.06
CA ASN A 253 -6.80 11.77 -7.28
C ASN A 253 -5.91 10.54 -7.37
N PHE A 254 -6.38 9.40 -6.87
CA PHE A 254 -5.62 8.19 -6.67
C PHE A 254 -6.30 6.99 -7.34
N PHE A 255 -5.50 6.06 -7.80
CA PHE A 255 -5.91 4.78 -8.34
C PHE A 255 -5.07 3.65 -7.75
N HIS A 256 -5.71 2.55 -7.42
CA HIS A 256 -5.06 1.34 -6.93
C HIS A 256 -5.44 0.15 -7.83
N ASN A 257 -4.44 -0.48 -8.45
CA ASN A 257 -4.65 -1.59 -9.39
C ASN A 257 -4.91 -2.92 -8.66
N ALA A 258 -5.97 -2.95 -7.84
CA ALA A 258 -6.39 -4.13 -7.10
C ALA A 258 -7.84 -4.51 -7.43
N GLY A 259 -8.29 -5.67 -6.93
CA GLY A 259 -9.66 -6.18 -7.08
C GLY A 259 -9.93 -7.01 -8.34
N VAL A 260 -9.00 -7.08 -9.29
CA VAL A 260 -9.12 -7.94 -10.48
C VAL A 260 -8.52 -9.31 -10.14
N MET A 261 -9.39 -10.31 -9.90
CA MET A 261 -9.00 -11.65 -9.45
C MET A 261 -8.76 -12.65 -10.58
N ASN A 262 -9.26 -12.35 -11.79
CA ASN A 262 -9.10 -13.24 -12.95
C ASN A 262 -9.17 -12.45 -14.26
N ASP A 263 -8.70 -13.07 -15.34
CA ASP A 263 -8.60 -12.48 -16.68
C ASP A 263 -9.92 -12.49 -17.48
N LYS A 264 -10.93 -13.24 -17.03
CA LYS A 264 -12.23 -13.34 -17.69
C LYS A 264 -13.08 -12.08 -17.52
N SER A 265 -12.65 -11.18 -16.65
CA SER A 265 -13.35 -9.91 -16.38
C SER A 265 -13.24 -8.89 -17.52
N GLY A 266 -12.38 -9.13 -18.54
CA GLY A 266 -12.02 -8.11 -19.54
C GLY A 266 -11.22 -6.93 -18.98
N MET A 267 -10.65 -7.07 -17.78
CA MET A 267 -9.81 -6.09 -17.12
C MET A 267 -8.35 -6.55 -17.05
N PHE A 268 -7.42 -5.62 -16.91
CA PHE A 268 -6.02 -5.95 -16.72
C PHE A 268 -5.81 -6.70 -15.39
N CYS A 269 -5.37 -7.94 -15.47
CA CYS A 269 -5.13 -8.82 -14.31
C CYS A 269 -3.63 -8.95 -14.05
N LYS A 270 -3.11 -8.20 -13.08
CA LYS A 270 -1.67 -8.18 -12.73
C LYS A 270 -1.14 -9.54 -12.29
N ALA A 271 -1.99 -10.41 -11.72
CA ALA A 271 -1.59 -11.75 -11.27
C ALA A 271 -1.12 -12.69 -12.39
N LYS A 272 -1.41 -12.37 -13.65
CA LYS A 272 -0.88 -13.12 -14.82
C LYS A 272 0.60 -12.85 -15.11
N TYR A 273 1.18 -11.85 -14.44
CA TYR A 273 2.51 -11.34 -14.73
C TYR A 273 3.44 -11.52 -13.53
N MET A 274 3.33 -12.66 -12.86
CA MET A 274 4.19 -13.02 -11.74
C MET A 274 5.62 -13.35 -12.21
N ASP A 275 5.76 -13.93 -13.39
CA ASP A 275 6.98 -14.46 -13.98
C ASP A 275 7.29 -13.92 -15.38
N LYS A 276 6.56 -12.92 -15.85
CA LYS A 276 6.74 -12.27 -17.16
C LYS A 276 6.34 -10.79 -17.09
N TYR A 277 6.69 -10.04 -18.13
CA TYR A 277 6.35 -8.62 -18.24
C TYR A 277 5.14 -8.39 -19.15
N PRO A 278 4.28 -7.40 -18.84
CA PRO A 278 3.05 -7.16 -19.58
C PRO A 278 3.17 -6.18 -20.75
N PHE A 279 4.32 -5.55 -20.98
CA PHE A 279 4.43 -4.36 -21.83
C PHE A 279 4.14 -4.64 -23.33
N LYS A 280 4.53 -5.80 -23.85
CA LYS A 280 4.32 -6.16 -25.25
C LYS A 280 3.00 -6.86 -25.54
N GLU A 281 2.28 -7.29 -24.50
CA GLU A 281 1.04 -8.02 -24.70
C GLU A 281 -0.11 -7.09 -25.14
N ASP A 282 -0.78 -7.44 -26.24
CA ASP A 282 -2.01 -6.80 -26.67
C ASP A 282 -3.21 -7.48 -26.00
N LEU A 283 -3.80 -6.76 -25.04
CA LEU A 283 -4.94 -7.23 -24.26
C LEU A 283 -6.21 -6.46 -24.68
N ASN A 284 -7.31 -7.18 -24.79
CA ASN A 284 -8.61 -6.55 -24.98
C ASN A 284 -9.18 -6.12 -23.62
N VAL A 285 -8.69 -4.97 -23.09
CA VAL A 285 -9.15 -4.40 -21.83
C VAL A 285 -10.33 -3.47 -22.08
N VAL A 286 -11.46 -3.72 -21.39
CA VAL A 286 -12.69 -2.93 -21.54
C VAL A 286 -12.49 -1.47 -21.14
N PRO A 287 -12.81 -0.49 -21.99
CA PRO A 287 -12.52 0.93 -21.75
C PRO A 287 -13.42 1.57 -20.67
N GLU A 288 -14.53 0.92 -20.30
CA GLU A 288 -15.49 1.41 -19.31
C GLU A 288 -15.02 1.28 -17.86
N ARG A 289 -13.85 0.66 -17.62
CA ARG A 289 -13.28 0.42 -16.30
C ARG A 289 -11.97 1.17 -16.07
N CYS A 290 -11.71 1.57 -14.82
CA CYS A 290 -10.47 2.27 -14.47
C CYS A 290 -9.20 1.46 -14.80
N SER A 291 -9.27 0.13 -14.79
CA SER A 291 -8.22 -0.79 -15.24
C SER A 291 -7.69 -0.45 -16.64
N TYR A 292 -8.53 0.09 -17.53
CA TYR A 292 -8.13 0.52 -18.88
C TYR A 292 -7.08 1.63 -18.84
N MET A 293 -7.19 2.58 -17.91
CA MET A 293 -6.22 3.67 -17.78
C MET A 293 -4.85 3.16 -17.34
N TYR A 294 -4.81 2.16 -16.44
CA TYR A 294 -3.57 1.50 -16.07
C TYR A 294 -2.93 0.79 -17.28
N TYR A 295 -3.72 0.00 -18.02
CA TYR A 295 -3.25 -0.69 -19.22
C TYR A 295 -2.77 0.30 -20.29
N LYS A 296 -3.49 1.40 -20.52
CA LYS A 296 -3.11 2.45 -21.47
C LYS A 296 -1.75 3.08 -21.11
N LEU A 297 -1.52 3.37 -19.83
CA LEU A 297 -0.22 3.87 -19.36
C LEU A 297 0.86 2.82 -19.61
N LEU A 298 0.64 1.57 -19.19
CA LEU A 298 1.56 0.47 -19.38
C LEU A 298 2.00 0.32 -20.85
N LYS A 299 1.06 0.37 -21.80
CA LYS A 299 1.33 0.30 -23.24
C LYS A 299 2.09 1.50 -23.80
N SER A 300 2.12 2.63 -23.09
CA SER A 300 2.86 3.82 -23.50
C SER A 300 4.32 3.83 -23.05
N ILE A 301 4.73 2.86 -22.22
CA ILE A 301 6.08 2.79 -21.67
C ILE A 301 7.01 2.05 -22.62
N ASP A 302 8.11 2.70 -22.98
CA ASP A 302 9.28 2.06 -23.56
C ASP A 302 10.10 1.45 -22.42
N THR A 303 9.84 0.17 -22.14
CA THR A 303 10.41 -0.51 -20.96
C THR A 303 11.89 -0.81 -21.09
N CYS A 304 12.61 -0.82 -19.97
CA CYS A 304 13.99 -1.30 -19.88
C CYS A 304 14.10 -2.77 -19.43
N LEU A 305 12.97 -3.42 -19.13
CA LEU A 305 12.96 -4.76 -18.53
C LEU A 305 12.99 -5.88 -19.57
N GLU A 306 12.51 -5.65 -20.77
CA GLU A 306 12.43 -6.64 -21.85
C GLU A 306 13.63 -6.58 -22.82
#